data_1bf879b27f0d4a8fa713f1ff2f77771c
#
_entry.id   1bf879b27f0d4a8fa713f1ff2f77771c
#
_cell.length_a   1.000
_cell.length_b   1.000
_cell.length_c   1.000
_cell.angle_alpha   90.00
_cell.angle_beta   90.00
_cell.angle_gamma   90.00
#
_symmetry.space_group_name_H-M   'P 1'
#
loop_
_entity.id
_entity.type
_entity.pdbx_description
1 polymer ?
#
loop_
_entity_poly.entity_id
_entity_poly.type
_entity_poly.pdbx_seq_one_letter_code
_entity_poly.pdbx_strand_id
1 'polypeptide(L)'
;MAKVDNIDLKIPNLGDAESTEIIEVNIQPGDTVNLNDPLIVLESEKAAMEIPSDFEGEISKVHVKAGDVAEEGMVFATIMSSKKTNQNAIKKNDSDSPTPNIASEVRDLNTKKEPVEINSLSINAGPAVRKYARELEINLDSIKGTGRDGRITKDDLKRYIHQGMSQKVEDNYPTLENLAKFGPYEIKSLSGIRKAGLKNLRNSWTTVPHVFHFEEINLSRVNSLRESLKCSPLPVIIKGIANTLKKHPLLNSSLLNDSEILLKDYINVGIAVNTENGLVVPVLKNPDKLEIQEINVSIKKLSEKARQKQLKKTDIEGASFTVSSLGKIGGHGFTPIINPPEVAIIGISNTRTNIRLDGKEIIEDMVLPVSLSYDHRVINGVEAGEFMVDLKIELEEKVK
;
A
#
# COMPACT_ATOMS: atom_id res chain seq x y z
N MET A 1 -15.83 -38.13 38.82
CA MET A 1 -16.66 -37.35 37.89
C MET A 1 -16.71 -35.94 38.46
N ALA A 2 -16.13 -34.97 37.80
CA ALA A 2 -16.19 -33.57 38.23
C ALA A 2 -17.64 -33.08 38.05
N LYS A 3 -18.20 -32.44 39.07
CA LYS A 3 -19.52 -31.84 39.03
C LYS A 3 -19.48 -30.68 38.07
N VAL A 4 -20.22 -30.76 36.98
CA VAL A 4 -20.41 -29.65 36.01
C VAL A 4 -21.60 -28.84 36.56
N ASP A 5 -21.36 -27.61 36.96
CA ASP A 5 -22.41 -26.73 37.44
C ASP A 5 -22.85 -25.82 36.29
N ASN A 6 -24.17 -25.69 36.09
CA ASN A 6 -24.75 -24.70 35.17
C ASN A 6 -24.75 -23.34 35.86
N ILE A 7 -24.15 -22.35 35.22
CA ILE A 7 -24.06 -20.97 35.69
C ILE A 7 -24.81 -20.05 34.73
N ASP A 8 -25.71 -19.26 35.27
CA ASP A 8 -26.43 -18.25 34.46
C ASP A 8 -25.62 -16.97 34.33
N LEU A 9 -25.36 -16.56 33.10
CA LEU A 9 -24.67 -15.34 32.75
C LEU A 9 -25.70 -14.20 32.70
N LYS A 10 -25.45 -13.14 33.48
CA LYS A 10 -26.37 -12.03 33.65
C LYS A 10 -25.74 -10.74 33.10
N ILE A 11 -26.60 -9.85 32.61
CA ILE A 11 -26.22 -8.49 32.20
C ILE A 11 -25.78 -7.72 33.46
N PRO A 12 -24.54 -7.16 33.48
CA PRO A 12 -24.04 -6.35 34.58
C PRO A 12 -24.78 -5.02 34.71
N ASN A 13 -24.49 -4.27 35.78
CA ASN A 13 -25.02 -2.92 35.95
C ASN A 13 -24.55 -2.01 34.78
N LEU A 14 -25.51 -1.43 34.10
CA LEU A 14 -25.30 -0.60 32.89
C LEU A 14 -25.22 0.91 33.22
N GLY A 15 -25.17 1.28 34.51
CA GLY A 15 -25.16 2.67 34.97
C GLY A 15 -26.47 3.39 34.65
N ASP A 16 -26.42 4.71 34.35
CA ASP A 16 -27.58 5.56 34.11
C ASP A 16 -28.17 5.47 32.68
N ALA A 17 -28.06 4.31 32.02
CA ALA A 17 -28.60 4.13 30.67
C ALA A 17 -30.09 3.79 30.74
N GLU A 18 -30.94 4.70 30.29
CA GLU A 18 -32.43 4.57 30.35
C GLU A 18 -33.01 3.55 29.36
N SER A 19 -32.30 3.21 28.27
CA SER A 19 -32.65 2.13 27.35
C SER A 19 -31.42 1.53 26.71
N THR A 20 -31.29 0.21 26.80
CA THR A 20 -30.18 -0.53 26.21
C THR A 20 -30.73 -1.67 25.38
N GLU A 21 -30.25 -1.84 24.14
CA GLU A 21 -30.67 -2.87 23.21
C GLU A 21 -29.52 -3.82 22.91
N ILE A 22 -29.81 -5.10 22.73
CA ILE A 22 -28.82 -6.11 22.31
C ILE A 22 -28.68 -6.01 20.80
N ILE A 23 -27.58 -5.43 20.31
CA ILE A 23 -27.34 -5.32 18.87
C ILE A 23 -26.70 -6.57 18.30
N GLU A 24 -25.94 -7.33 19.13
CA GLU A 24 -25.26 -8.52 18.66
C GLU A 24 -25.15 -9.60 19.74
N VAL A 25 -25.38 -10.86 19.32
CA VAL A 25 -25.17 -12.05 20.16
C VAL A 25 -24.09 -12.90 19.53
N ASN A 26 -22.92 -12.96 20.22
CA ASN A 26 -21.70 -13.59 19.69
C ASN A 26 -21.55 -15.06 20.08
N ILE A 27 -22.56 -15.65 20.70
CA ILE A 27 -22.54 -17.03 21.22
C ILE A 27 -23.71 -17.84 20.71
N GLN A 28 -23.48 -19.16 20.63
CA GLN A 28 -24.53 -20.15 20.31
C GLN A 28 -24.43 -21.34 21.29
N PRO A 29 -25.52 -22.10 21.49
CA PRO A 29 -25.45 -23.36 22.25
C PRO A 29 -24.39 -24.30 21.67
N GLY A 30 -23.54 -24.84 22.53
CA GLY A 30 -22.39 -25.69 22.18
C GLY A 30 -21.08 -24.94 21.95
N ASP A 31 -21.04 -23.62 21.99
CA ASP A 31 -19.79 -22.85 21.89
C ASP A 31 -19.00 -22.94 23.17
N THR A 32 -17.69 -23.17 23.06
CA THR A 32 -16.76 -23.08 24.21
C THR A 32 -16.23 -21.67 24.30
N VAL A 33 -16.37 -21.03 25.44
CA VAL A 33 -15.90 -19.68 25.74
C VAL A 33 -14.80 -19.69 26.78
N ASN A 34 -13.86 -18.76 26.65
CA ASN A 34 -12.81 -18.53 27.62
C ASN A 34 -13.11 -17.25 28.41
N LEU A 35 -12.35 -17.05 29.49
CA LEU A 35 -12.44 -15.83 30.29
C LEU A 35 -12.17 -14.59 29.41
N ASN A 36 -13.01 -13.55 29.55
CA ASN A 36 -13.00 -12.32 28.77
C ASN A 36 -13.35 -12.45 27.26
N ASP A 37 -13.87 -13.57 26.80
CA ASP A 37 -14.43 -13.64 25.46
C ASP A 37 -15.72 -12.78 25.38
N PRO A 38 -15.90 -11.89 24.38
CA PRO A 38 -17.11 -11.07 24.24
C PRO A 38 -18.31 -11.94 23.87
N LEU A 39 -19.39 -11.89 24.67
CA LEU A 39 -20.55 -12.75 24.52
C LEU A 39 -21.72 -12.08 23.82
N ILE A 40 -22.06 -10.84 24.21
CA ILE A 40 -23.09 -10.01 23.63
C ILE A 40 -22.59 -8.56 23.49
N VAL A 41 -23.19 -7.79 22.59
CA VAL A 41 -22.92 -6.36 22.45
C VAL A 41 -24.22 -5.62 22.72
N LEU A 42 -24.16 -4.68 23.64
CA LEU A 42 -25.25 -3.80 24.02
C LEU A 42 -25.02 -2.41 23.46
N GLU A 43 -26.05 -1.75 22.99
CA GLU A 43 -26.04 -0.35 22.57
C GLU A 43 -26.96 0.48 23.44
N SER A 44 -26.46 1.60 23.90
CA SER A 44 -27.23 2.65 24.57
C SER A 44 -27.15 3.94 23.74
N GLU A 45 -27.97 4.94 24.06
CA GLU A 45 -27.94 6.25 23.36
C GLU A 45 -26.55 6.91 23.28
N LYS A 46 -25.60 6.50 24.08
CA LYS A 46 -24.28 7.14 24.19
C LYS A 46 -23.08 6.26 23.81
N ALA A 47 -23.21 4.95 23.84
CA ALA A 47 -22.07 4.05 23.54
C ALA A 47 -22.53 2.59 23.31
N ALA A 48 -21.73 1.86 22.50
CA ALA A 48 -21.81 0.40 22.41
C ALA A 48 -20.86 -0.24 23.42
N MET A 49 -21.32 -1.28 24.13
CA MET A 49 -20.59 -1.97 25.18
C MET A 49 -20.58 -3.47 24.93
N GLU A 50 -19.39 -4.09 24.97
CA GLU A 50 -19.25 -5.54 24.89
C GLU A 50 -19.31 -6.15 26.30
N ILE A 51 -20.09 -7.22 26.48
CA ILE A 51 -20.17 -7.96 27.73
C ILE A 51 -19.28 -9.19 27.62
N PRO A 52 -18.15 -9.24 28.38
CA PRO A 52 -17.23 -10.35 28.35
C PRO A 52 -17.72 -11.51 29.21
N SER A 53 -17.18 -12.72 28.97
CA SER A 53 -17.41 -13.88 29.83
C SER A 53 -16.57 -13.84 31.12
N ASP A 54 -17.23 -13.98 32.24
CA ASP A 54 -16.57 -14.15 33.56
C ASP A 54 -16.16 -15.62 33.85
N PHE A 55 -16.53 -16.55 32.97
CA PHE A 55 -16.33 -17.98 33.17
C PHE A 55 -15.80 -18.67 31.93
N GLU A 56 -15.02 -19.74 32.13
CA GLU A 56 -14.60 -20.67 31.08
C GLU A 56 -15.54 -21.88 31.07
N GLY A 57 -16.02 -22.26 29.88
CA GLY A 57 -16.90 -23.40 29.72
C GLY A 57 -17.62 -23.47 28.39
N GLU A 58 -18.61 -24.34 28.31
CA GLU A 58 -19.45 -24.52 27.11
C GLU A 58 -20.82 -23.89 27.34
N ILE A 59 -21.29 -23.11 26.37
CA ILE A 59 -22.62 -22.47 26.39
C ILE A 59 -23.69 -23.55 26.23
N SER A 60 -24.48 -23.73 27.26
CA SER A 60 -25.58 -24.70 27.27
C SER A 60 -26.81 -24.14 26.53
N LYS A 61 -27.13 -22.86 26.77
CA LYS A 61 -28.32 -22.22 26.18
C LYS A 61 -28.11 -20.72 26.10
N VAL A 62 -28.65 -20.11 25.03
CA VAL A 62 -28.74 -18.66 24.83
C VAL A 62 -30.20 -18.27 24.96
N HIS A 63 -30.49 -17.21 25.73
CA HIS A 63 -31.86 -16.81 26.11
C HIS A 63 -32.31 -15.53 25.41
N VAL A 64 -31.41 -14.82 24.68
CA VAL A 64 -31.67 -13.52 24.06
C VAL A 64 -31.34 -13.54 22.58
N LYS A 65 -31.85 -12.56 21.85
CA LYS A 65 -31.58 -12.34 20.42
C LYS A 65 -31.22 -10.87 20.17
N ALA A 66 -30.59 -10.60 19.04
CA ALA A 66 -30.39 -9.24 18.58
C ALA A 66 -31.75 -8.55 18.37
N GLY A 67 -31.89 -7.32 18.87
CA GLY A 67 -33.12 -6.55 18.92
C GLY A 67 -33.89 -6.66 20.26
N ASP A 68 -33.47 -7.50 21.22
CA ASP A 68 -34.05 -7.59 22.54
C ASP A 68 -33.59 -6.43 23.44
N VAL A 69 -34.48 -5.92 24.27
CA VAL A 69 -34.15 -4.90 25.28
C VAL A 69 -33.39 -5.55 26.41
N ALA A 70 -32.25 -4.95 26.77
CA ALA A 70 -31.34 -5.43 27.81
C ALA A 70 -31.61 -4.73 29.15
N GLU A 71 -31.92 -5.51 30.20
CA GLU A 71 -32.10 -5.01 31.56
C GLU A 71 -31.00 -5.56 32.47
N GLU A 72 -30.61 -4.78 33.49
CA GLU A 72 -29.65 -5.21 34.52
C GLU A 72 -30.13 -6.48 35.20
N GLY A 73 -29.23 -7.47 35.33
CA GLY A 73 -29.54 -8.76 35.97
C GLY A 73 -30.31 -9.75 35.11
N MET A 74 -30.71 -9.39 33.88
CA MET A 74 -31.32 -10.30 32.89
C MET A 74 -30.35 -11.42 32.53
N VAL A 75 -30.83 -12.69 32.56
CA VAL A 75 -30.05 -13.85 32.13
C VAL A 75 -30.03 -13.93 30.62
N PHE A 76 -28.86 -13.78 30.01
CA PHE A 76 -28.72 -13.83 28.55
C PHE A 76 -28.18 -15.17 28.03
N ALA A 77 -27.45 -15.94 28.86
CA ALA A 77 -26.99 -17.27 28.47
C ALA A 77 -26.74 -18.14 29.75
N THR A 78 -26.68 -19.45 29.55
CA THR A 78 -26.28 -20.43 30.59
C THR A 78 -25.01 -21.17 30.13
N ILE A 79 -23.98 -21.19 30.98
CA ILE A 79 -22.69 -21.85 30.72
C ILE A 79 -22.49 -23.05 31.62
N MET A 80 -21.96 -24.15 31.08
CA MET A 80 -21.48 -25.31 31.83
C MET A 80 -19.97 -25.13 32.14
N SER A 81 -19.63 -24.86 33.41
CA SER A 81 -18.25 -24.63 33.82
C SER A 81 -17.76 -25.70 34.80
N SER A 82 -16.52 -26.15 34.64
CA SER A 82 -15.87 -27.10 35.56
C SER A 82 -14.95 -26.46 36.61
N LYS A 83 -14.81 -25.11 36.58
CA LYS A 83 -13.94 -24.35 37.52
C LYS A 83 -14.61 -23.08 38.01
N LYS A 84 -14.69 -22.90 39.32
CA LYS A 84 -14.99 -21.62 39.96
C LYS A 84 -13.72 -20.77 39.96
N THR A 85 -13.73 -19.63 39.31
CA THR A 85 -12.65 -18.63 39.42
C THR A 85 -13.15 -17.47 40.29
N ASN A 86 -12.28 -17.03 41.19
CA ASN A 86 -12.54 -16.10 42.28
C ASN A 86 -13.08 -14.74 41.82
N GLN A 87 -14.15 -14.30 42.47
CA GLN A 87 -14.52 -12.88 42.58
C GLN A 87 -13.44 -12.15 43.41
N ASN A 88 -12.72 -11.22 42.80
CA ASN A 88 -12.32 -9.94 43.41
C ASN A 88 -11.38 -9.16 42.50
N ALA A 89 -11.79 -8.02 42.10
CA ALA A 89 -11.05 -6.75 42.14
C ALA A 89 -11.47 -5.76 41.05
N ILE A 90 -12.52 -5.02 41.36
CA ILE A 90 -12.75 -3.71 40.71
C ILE A 90 -11.86 -2.70 41.43
N LYS A 91 -10.89 -2.12 40.76
CA LYS A 91 -10.31 -0.82 41.14
C LYS A 91 -10.42 0.16 39.97
N LYS A 92 -11.16 1.23 40.27
CA LYS A 92 -11.26 2.46 39.49
C LYS A 92 -9.88 3.06 39.21
N ASN A 93 -9.68 3.52 38.01
CA ASN A 93 -8.82 4.68 37.78
C ASN A 93 -9.51 5.58 36.75
N ASP A 94 -9.92 6.75 37.27
CA ASP A 94 -10.29 7.92 36.49
C ASP A 94 -9.03 8.51 35.85
N SER A 95 -9.10 8.92 34.61
CA SER A 95 -8.40 10.10 34.12
C SER A 95 -8.99 10.55 32.79
N ASP A 96 -9.45 11.80 32.84
CA ASP A 96 -9.91 12.68 31.76
C ASP A 96 -8.95 12.84 30.59
N SER A 97 -9.48 12.95 29.38
CA SER A 97 -9.28 14.11 28.51
C SER A 97 -9.87 13.88 27.07
N PRO A 98 -10.17 14.96 26.35
CA PRO A 98 -11.40 15.08 25.59
C PRO A 98 -11.26 14.86 24.07
N THR A 99 -12.34 14.40 23.48
CA THR A 99 -12.60 14.29 22.03
C THR A 99 -12.78 15.65 21.36
N PRO A 100 -12.40 15.82 20.10
CA PRO A 100 -13.05 16.78 19.22
C PRO A 100 -14.01 16.10 18.24
N ASN A 101 -15.23 16.59 18.28
CA ASN A 101 -16.33 16.38 17.35
C ASN A 101 -15.98 16.86 15.95
N ILE A 102 -16.19 16.05 14.94
CA ILE A 102 -16.42 16.53 13.57
C ILE A 102 -17.58 15.71 12.99
N ALA A 103 -18.72 16.39 12.87
CA ALA A 103 -19.84 15.93 12.09
C ALA A 103 -19.56 16.17 10.60
N SER A 104 -19.80 15.19 9.76
CA SER A 104 -20.05 15.40 8.33
C SER A 104 -20.94 14.30 7.77
N GLU A 105 -21.94 14.76 7.11
CA GLU A 105 -23.07 14.13 6.42
C GLU A 105 -22.67 12.92 5.57
N VAL A 106 -23.38 11.81 5.76
CA VAL A 106 -23.37 10.68 4.84
C VAL A 106 -24.69 10.65 4.10
N ARG A 107 -24.65 10.80 2.80
CA ARG A 107 -25.77 10.60 1.89
C ARG A 107 -26.05 9.11 1.71
N ASP A 108 -27.29 8.75 1.91
CA ASP A 108 -27.90 7.45 1.62
C ASP A 108 -27.64 7.00 0.19
N LEU A 109 -27.07 5.81 0.04
CA LEU A 109 -27.23 4.97 -1.15
C LEU A 109 -27.76 3.61 -0.70
N ASN A 110 -29.07 3.51 -0.73
CA ASN A 110 -29.86 2.32 -0.42
C ASN A 110 -29.73 1.31 -1.58
N THR A 111 -28.93 0.27 -1.43
CA THR A 111 -29.05 -0.95 -2.23
C THR A 111 -29.25 -2.12 -1.29
N LYS A 112 -30.50 -2.60 -1.23
CA LYS A 112 -30.88 -3.85 -0.58
C LYS A 112 -30.06 -5.00 -1.17
N LYS A 113 -29.13 -5.55 -0.40
CA LYS A 113 -28.60 -6.91 -0.59
C LYS A 113 -29.36 -7.81 0.37
N GLU A 114 -29.98 -8.83 -0.17
CA GLU A 114 -30.63 -9.90 0.61
C GLU A 114 -29.59 -10.58 1.51
N PRO A 115 -29.95 -11.00 2.74
CA PRO A 115 -29.03 -11.70 3.63
C PRO A 115 -28.71 -13.08 3.05
N VAL A 116 -27.46 -13.35 2.79
CA VAL A 116 -26.97 -14.70 2.53
C VAL A 116 -27.11 -15.48 3.84
N GLU A 117 -28.06 -16.41 3.91
CA GLU A 117 -28.15 -17.39 4.99
C GLU A 117 -26.91 -18.26 5.00
N ILE A 118 -25.98 -17.95 5.92
CA ILE A 118 -24.80 -18.78 6.17
C ILE A 118 -25.26 -19.92 7.08
N ASN A 119 -25.30 -21.12 6.55
CA ASN A 119 -25.54 -22.37 7.28
C ASN A 119 -24.35 -22.62 8.22
N SER A 120 -24.39 -22.06 9.45
CA SER A 120 -23.26 -22.02 10.39
C SER A 120 -23.27 -23.15 11.43
N LEU A 121 -24.08 -24.19 11.25
CA LEU A 121 -24.34 -25.22 12.26
C LEU A 121 -23.26 -26.30 12.42
N SER A 122 -22.18 -26.31 11.63
CA SER A 122 -21.16 -27.38 11.67
C SER A 122 -19.71 -26.91 11.91
N ILE A 123 -19.46 -25.60 12.02
CA ILE A 123 -18.08 -25.09 12.07
C ILE A 123 -17.64 -24.96 13.54
N ASN A 124 -16.54 -25.64 13.91
CA ASN A 124 -15.95 -25.55 15.25
C ASN A 124 -15.07 -24.29 15.37
N ALA A 125 -15.66 -23.17 15.80
CA ALA A 125 -14.99 -21.89 16.01
C ALA A 125 -15.53 -21.18 17.24
N GLY A 126 -14.67 -20.50 17.99
CA GLY A 126 -15.08 -19.73 19.17
C GLY A 126 -15.72 -18.40 18.82
N PRO A 127 -16.45 -17.75 19.77
CA PRO A 127 -17.19 -16.52 19.56
C PRO A 127 -16.32 -15.40 18.96
N ALA A 128 -15.14 -15.18 19.52
CA ALA A 128 -14.21 -14.15 19.03
C ALA A 128 -13.74 -14.38 17.58
N VAL A 129 -13.57 -15.65 17.15
CA VAL A 129 -13.22 -15.99 15.76
C VAL A 129 -14.40 -15.75 14.83
N ARG A 130 -15.62 -16.09 15.27
CA ARG A 130 -16.85 -15.87 14.51
C ARG A 130 -17.12 -14.37 14.33
N LYS A 131 -16.94 -13.55 15.38
CA LYS A 131 -17.05 -12.10 15.32
C LYS A 131 -16.06 -11.54 14.29
N TYR A 132 -14.79 -11.90 14.41
CA TYR A 132 -13.72 -11.39 13.53
C TYR A 132 -13.91 -11.82 12.06
N ALA A 133 -14.42 -13.04 11.84
CA ALA A 133 -14.74 -13.52 10.49
C ALA A 133 -15.92 -12.76 9.87
N ARG A 134 -16.94 -12.40 10.67
CA ARG A 134 -18.07 -11.57 10.20
C ARG A 134 -17.65 -10.15 9.89
N GLU A 135 -16.89 -9.49 10.77
CA GLU A 135 -16.34 -8.15 10.54
C GLU A 135 -15.54 -8.05 9.23
N LEU A 136 -14.88 -9.16 8.87
CA LEU A 136 -14.04 -9.24 7.68
C LEU A 136 -14.73 -9.92 6.48
N GLU A 137 -16.03 -10.22 6.59
CA GLU A 137 -16.82 -10.93 5.58
C GLU A 137 -16.18 -12.26 5.12
N ILE A 138 -15.49 -12.96 6.04
CA ILE A 138 -14.77 -14.20 5.74
C ILE A 138 -15.66 -15.41 6.03
N ASN A 139 -15.81 -16.30 5.04
CA ASN A 139 -16.48 -17.59 5.24
C ASN A 139 -15.55 -18.56 5.98
N LEU A 140 -15.94 -18.99 7.19
CA LEU A 140 -15.19 -19.92 8.02
C LEU A 140 -15.10 -21.33 7.44
N ASP A 141 -16.01 -21.72 6.54
CA ASP A 141 -15.95 -23.03 5.85
C ASP A 141 -14.67 -23.21 5.03
N SER A 142 -14.08 -22.09 4.61
CA SER A 142 -12.85 -22.07 3.81
C SER A 142 -11.59 -22.24 4.64
N ILE A 143 -11.69 -22.27 5.98
CA ILE A 143 -10.56 -22.26 6.90
C ILE A 143 -10.38 -23.60 7.56
N LYS A 144 -9.20 -24.19 7.43
CA LYS A 144 -8.85 -25.42 8.15
C LYS A 144 -8.37 -25.06 9.55
N GLY A 145 -9.17 -25.42 10.58
CA GLY A 145 -8.81 -25.22 11.98
C GLY A 145 -7.61 -26.07 12.40
N THR A 146 -6.67 -25.49 13.16
CA THR A 146 -5.51 -26.19 13.73
C THR A 146 -5.61 -26.35 15.26
N GLY A 147 -6.66 -25.83 15.89
CA GLY A 147 -6.93 -26.03 17.31
C GLY A 147 -7.38 -27.45 17.65
N ARG A 148 -7.58 -27.69 18.95
CA ARG A 148 -8.06 -29.00 19.47
C ARG A 148 -9.38 -29.38 18.78
N ASP A 149 -9.49 -30.62 18.35
CA ASP A 149 -10.64 -31.18 17.64
C ASP A 149 -11.03 -30.44 16.35
N GLY A 150 -10.03 -29.87 15.64
CA GLY A 150 -10.24 -29.16 14.38
C GLY A 150 -10.82 -27.74 14.53
N ARG A 151 -10.77 -27.18 15.74
CA ARG A 151 -11.28 -25.83 16.01
C ARG A 151 -10.48 -24.75 15.29
N ILE A 152 -11.18 -23.82 14.66
CA ILE A 152 -10.57 -22.65 14.04
C ILE A 152 -10.13 -21.66 15.14
N THR A 153 -8.85 -21.30 15.12
CA THR A 153 -8.24 -20.33 16.05
C THR A 153 -8.10 -18.95 15.42
N LYS A 154 -7.86 -17.89 16.24
CA LYS A 154 -7.52 -16.56 15.72
C LYS A 154 -6.30 -16.56 14.79
N ASP A 155 -5.33 -17.43 15.05
CA ASP A 155 -4.12 -17.53 14.22
C ASP A 155 -4.38 -18.24 12.89
N ASP A 156 -5.36 -19.14 12.82
CA ASP A 156 -5.82 -19.72 11.57
C ASP A 156 -6.48 -18.66 10.69
N LEU A 157 -7.34 -17.84 11.29
CA LEU A 157 -7.98 -16.71 10.60
C LEU A 157 -6.95 -15.69 10.12
N LYS A 158 -5.99 -15.31 10.98
CA LYS A 158 -4.89 -14.43 10.56
C LYS A 158 -4.07 -15.04 9.43
N ARG A 159 -3.73 -16.33 9.49
CA ARG A 159 -3.03 -17.04 8.40
C ARG A 159 -3.85 -17.04 7.11
N TYR A 160 -5.15 -17.30 7.21
CA TYR A 160 -6.05 -17.26 6.05
C TYR A 160 -6.12 -15.85 5.43
N ILE A 161 -6.21 -14.80 6.25
CA ILE A 161 -6.16 -13.41 5.80
C ILE A 161 -4.82 -13.11 5.12
N HIS A 162 -3.71 -13.47 5.74
CA HIS A 162 -2.39 -13.30 5.13
C HIS A 162 -2.22 -14.12 3.85
N GLN A 163 -2.79 -15.32 3.78
CA GLN A 163 -2.81 -16.13 2.57
C GLN A 163 -3.78 -15.57 1.53
N GLY A 164 -4.91 -15.02 1.94
CA GLY A 164 -5.89 -14.37 1.07
C GLY A 164 -5.42 -13.00 0.59
N MET A 165 -4.72 -12.21 1.42
CA MET A 165 -3.98 -11.01 0.99
C MET A 165 -2.77 -11.36 0.13
N SER A 166 -2.25 -12.58 0.26
CA SER A 166 -1.35 -13.25 -0.68
C SER A 166 -2.11 -14.05 -1.73
N GLN A 167 -3.46 -13.88 -1.85
CA GLN A 167 -4.08 -14.35 -3.08
C GLN A 167 -3.31 -13.66 -4.20
N LYS A 168 -2.42 -14.45 -4.79
CA LYS A 168 -1.99 -14.26 -6.15
C LYS A 168 -3.25 -13.80 -6.85
N VAL A 169 -3.27 -12.56 -7.31
CA VAL A 169 -4.06 -12.24 -8.50
C VAL A 169 -3.77 -13.43 -9.38
N GLU A 170 -4.73 -14.33 -9.56
CA GLU A 170 -4.54 -15.48 -10.46
C GLU A 170 -4.19 -14.82 -11.77
N ASP A 171 -2.90 -14.90 -12.09
CA ASP A 171 -2.40 -14.40 -13.34
C ASP A 171 -3.14 -15.23 -14.38
N ASN A 172 -4.19 -14.69 -14.96
CA ASN A 172 -4.94 -15.29 -16.06
C ASN A 172 -4.03 -15.35 -17.30
N TYR A 173 -2.87 -16.01 -17.15
CA TYR A 173 -2.04 -16.33 -18.30
C TYR A 173 -2.76 -17.39 -19.11
N PRO A 174 -2.84 -17.20 -20.42
CA PRO A 174 -3.39 -18.23 -21.30
C PRO A 174 -2.57 -19.51 -21.14
N THR A 175 -3.24 -20.65 -21.08
CA THR A 175 -2.58 -21.95 -21.00
C THR A 175 -1.84 -22.22 -22.30
N LEU A 176 -0.72 -22.95 -22.22
CA LEU A 176 0.06 -23.33 -23.40
C LEU A 176 -0.81 -24.08 -24.41
N GLU A 177 -1.72 -24.95 -23.96
CA GLU A 177 -2.68 -25.69 -24.79
C GLU A 177 -3.57 -24.76 -25.61
N ASN A 178 -3.99 -23.63 -25.03
CA ASN A 178 -4.82 -22.65 -25.72
C ASN A 178 -4.06 -21.88 -26.80
N LEU A 179 -2.76 -21.68 -26.65
CA LEU A 179 -1.93 -20.94 -27.61
C LEU A 179 -1.31 -21.83 -28.68
N ALA A 180 -0.88 -23.03 -28.31
CA ALA A 180 -0.18 -23.98 -29.21
C ALA A 180 -0.98 -24.36 -30.46
N LYS A 181 -2.32 -24.31 -30.39
CA LYS A 181 -3.23 -24.66 -31.51
C LYS A 181 -3.19 -23.63 -32.65
N PHE A 182 -2.62 -22.43 -32.45
CA PHE A 182 -2.63 -21.39 -33.47
C PHE A 182 -1.39 -21.39 -34.38
N GLY A 183 -0.35 -22.15 -34.08
CA GLY A 183 0.83 -22.26 -34.91
C GLY A 183 2.11 -22.63 -34.15
N PRO A 184 3.26 -22.66 -34.85
CA PRO A 184 4.55 -22.95 -34.23
C PRO A 184 4.89 -21.94 -33.16
N TYR A 185 5.54 -22.37 -32.07
CA TYR A 185 5.95 -21.49 -30.96
C TYR A 185 7.33 -21.89 -30.42
N GLU A 186 7.96 -20.94 -29.73
CA GLU A 186 9.21 -21.13 -28.99
C GLU A 186 9.00 -20.65 -27.55
N ILE A 187 9.42 -21.43 -26.57
CA ILE A 187 9.37 -21.05 -25.16
C ILE A 187 10.74 -20.53 -24.73
N LYS A 188 10.81 -19.25 -24.30
CA LYS A 188 12.02 -18.62 -23.76
C LYS A 188 11.87 -18.36 -22.27
N SER A 189 12.80 -18.87 -21.46
CA SER A 189 12.86 -18.58 -20.04
C SER A 189 13.34 -17.15 -19.79
N LEU A 190 12.69 -16.45 -18.86
CA LEU A 190 13.13 -15.12 -18.43
C LEU A 190 14.39 -15.20 -17.58
N SER A 191 15.32 -14.29 -17.78
CA SER A 191 16.51 -14.11 -16.91
C SER A 191 16.08 -13.73 -15.47
N GLY A 192 16.95 -13.94 -14.48
CA GLY A 192 16.69 -13.56 -13.09
C GLY A 192 16.37 -12.06 -12.94
N ILE A 193 17.07 -11.20 -13.70
CA ILE A 193 16.84 -9.75 -13.72
C ILE A 193 15.43 -9.45 -14.25
N ARG A 194 15.01 -10.08 -15.36
CA ARG A 194 13.67 -9.88 -15.91
C ARG A 194 12.56 -10.39 -14.98
N LYS A 195 12.77 -11.51 -14.28
CA LYS A 195 11.82 -12.02 -13.27
C LYS A 195 11.67 -11.06 -12.09
N ALA A 196 12.78 -10.52 -11.57
CA ALA A 196 12.76 -9.52 -10.51
C ALA A 196 12.08 -8.22 -10.96
N GLY A 197 12.42 -7.73 -12.17
CA GLY A 197 11.78 -6.55 -12.77
C GLY A 197 10.28 -6.71 -12.93
N LEU A 198 9.81 -7.87 -13.42
CA LEU A 198 8.38 -8.16 -13.58
C LEU A 198 7.63 -8.05 -12.25
N LYS A 199 8.19 -8.60 -11.16
CA LYS A 199 7.61 -8.51 -9.82
C LYS A 199 7.53 -7.06 -9.34
N ASN A 200 8.61 -6.29 -9.49
CA ASN A 200 8.67 -4.88 -9.07
C ASN A 200 7.70 -4.01 -9.86
N LEU A 201 7.66 -4.16 -11.19
CA LEU A 201 6.77 -3.40 -12.06
C LEU A 201 5.29 -3.69 -11.77
N ARG A 202 4.94 -4.98 -11.57
CA ARG A 202 3.58 -5.35 -11.18
C ARG A 202 3.22 -4.72 -9.86
N ASN A 203 4.05 -4.87 -8.83
CA ASN A 203 3.81 -4.30 -7.51
C ASN A 203 3.62 -2.78 -7.61
N SER A 204 4.51 -2.07 -8.31
CA SER A 204 4.39 -0.63 -8.50
C SER A 204 3.07 -0.25 -9.18
N TRP A 205 2.73 -0.92 -10.29
CA TRP A 205 1.54 -0.59 -11.07
C TRP A 205 0.22 -0.84 -10.32
N THR A 206 0.18 -1.87 -9.46
CA THR A 206 -1.03 -2.21 -8.70
C THR A 206 -1.19 -1.44 -7.40
N THR A 207 -0.09 -0.91 -6.83
CA THR A 207 -0.14 -0.26 -5.51
C THR A 207 0.02 1.26 -5.56
N VAL A 208 0.59 1.80 -6.64
CA VAL A 208 0.87 3.23 -6.77
C VAL A 208 -0.10 3.87 -7.77
N PRO A 209 -0.97 4.80 -7.35
CA PRO A 209 -1.79 5.59 -8.27
C PRO A 209 -0.90 6.59 -9.02
N HIS A 210 -0.45 6.19 -10.21
CA HIS A 210 0.40 7.03 -11.05
C HIS A 210 -0.39 8.17 -11.68
N VAL A 211 0.14 9.39 -11.58
CA VAL A 211 -0.27 10.54 -12.39
C VAL A 211 0.92 11.04 -13.20
N PHE A 212 0.65 11.61 -14.35
CA PHE A 212 1.67 12.01 -15.32
C PHE A 212 1.58 13.49 -15.63
N HIS A 213 2.73 14.16 -15.64
CA HIS A 213 2.86 15.54 -16.07
C HIS A 213 3.88 15.61 -17.22
N PHE A 214 3.55 16.32 -18.29
CA PHE A 214 4.40 16.45 -19.48
C PHE A 214 4.83 17.90 -19.65
N GLU A 215 6.10 18.10 -20.02
CA GLU A 215 6.67 19.41 -20.29
C GLU A 215 7.69 19.34 -21.44
N GLU A 216 7.96 20.46 -22.07
CA GLU A 216 9.00 20.64 -23.08
C GLU A 216 10.02 21.65 -22.58
N ILE A 217 11.28 21.25 -22.59
CA ILE A 217 12.40 22.07 -22.11
C ILE A 217 13.28 22.46 -23.28
N ASN A 218 13.56 23.76 -23.44
CA ASN A 218 14.50 24.25 -24.45
C ASN A 218 15.93 23.84 -24.09
N LEU A 219 16.64 23.22 -25.03
CA LEU A 219 17.97 22.68 -24.81
C LEU A 219 19.12 23.63 -25.13
N SER A 220 18.88 24.87 -25.50
CA SER A 220 19.93 25.80 -25.94
C SER A 220 21.06 25.91 -24.91
N ARG A 221 20.73 26.13 -23.62
CA ARG A 221 21.72 26.19 -22.55
C ARG A 221 22.38 24.85 -22.26
N VAL A 222 21.60 23.77 -22.18
CA VAL A 222 22.15 22.41 -21.98
C VAL A 222 23.14 22.07 -23.10
N ASN A 223 22.83 22.42 -24.35
CA ASN A 223 23.71 22.18 -25.49
C ASN A 223 24.99 23.03 -25.43
N SER A 224 24.89 24.31 -25.07
CA SER A 224 26.06 25.17 -24.89
C SER A 224 27.00 24.61 -23.79
N LEU A 225 26.45 24.18 -22.66
CA LEU A 225 27.24 23.59 -21.58
C LEU A 225 27.90 22.26 -21.96
N ARG A 226 27.13 21.33 -22.53
CA ARG A 226 27.67 20.01 -22.92
C ARG A 226 28.78 20.13 -23.97
N GLU A 227 28.70 21.09 -24.87
CA GLU A 227 29.73 21.37 -25.88
C GLU A 227 31.01 21.90 -25.24
N SER A 228 30.89 22.88 -24.34
CA SER A 228 32.03 23.43 -23.60
C SER A 228 32.71 22.36 -22.74
N LEU A 229 31.92 21.50 -22.10
CA LEU A 229 32.40 20.42 -21.23
C LEU A 229 32.71 19.11 -21.97
N LYS A 230 32.47 19.04 -23.28
CA LYS A 230 32.66 17.84 -24.14
C LYS A 230 32.00 16.59 -23.57
N CYS A 231 30.75 16.71 -23.09
CA CYS A 231 29.98 15.63 -22.51
C CYS A 231 28.65 15.41 -23.25
N SER A 232 27.90 14.34 -22.87
CA SER A 232 26.54 14.12 -23.34
C SER A 232 25.57 15.05 -22.61
N PRO A 233 24.32 15.25 -23.09
CA PRO A 233 23.33 16.08 -22.39
C PRO A 233 22.92 15.55 -21.01
N LEU A 234 22.91 14.22 -20.83
CA LEU A 234 22.38 13.58 -19.63
C LEU A 234 23.04 14.03 -18.31
N PRO A 235 24.37 14.19 -18.20
CA PRO A 235 25.03 14.74 -17.00
C PRO A 235 24.51 16.14 -16.62
N VAL A 236 24.30 17.01 -17.60
CA VAL A 236 23.78 18.38 -17.38
C VAL A 236 22.34 18.30 -16.87
N ILE A 237 21.52 17.46 -17.50
CA ILE A 237 20.11 17.26 -17.10
C ILE A 237 20.04 16.68 -15.70
N ILE A 238 20.85 15.68 -15.34
CA ILE A 238 20.88 15.09 -13.99
C ILE A 238 21.31 16.13 -12.94
N LYS A 239 22.28 17.00 -13.27
CA LYS A 239 22.66 18.10 -12.38
C LYS A 239 21.48 19.04 -12.12
N GLY A 240 20.75 19.44 -13.18
CA GLY A 240 19.55 20.26 -13.04
C GLY A 240 18.46 19.60 -12.22
N ILE A 241 18.17 18.31 -12.46
CA ILE A 241 17.20 17.54 -11.65
C ILE A 241 17.63 17.53 -10.18
N ALA A 242 18.90 17.25 -9.89
CA ALA A 242 19.39 17.21 -8.52
C ALA A 242 19.28 18.56 -7.81
N ASN A 243 19.56 19.66 -8.51
CA ASN A 243 19.40 21.02 -7.99
C ASN A 243 17.93 21.34 -7.71
N THR A 244 17.02 20.92 -8.58
CA THR A 244 15.58 21.15 -8.43
C THR A 244 15.00 20.33 -7.28
N LEU A 245 15.40 19.06 -7.12
CA LEU A 245 14.96 18.19 -6.02
C LEU A 245 15.26 18.77 -4.63
N LYS A 246 16.30 19.59 -4.46
CA LYS A 246 16.57 20.30 -3.20
C LYS A 246 15.45 21.21 -2.76
N LYS A 247 14.72 21.78 -3.71
CA LYS A 247 13.60 22.71 -3.44
C LYS A 247 12.27 21.96 -3.28
N HIS A 248 12.21 20.74 -3.74
CA HIS A 248 11.00 19.91 -3.78
C HIS A 248 11.17 18.60 -3.00
N PRO A 249 11.27 18.64 -1.64
CA PRO A 249 11.61 17.47 -0.82
C PRO A 249 10.58 16.34 -0.92
N LEU A 250 9.31 16.64 -1.24
CA LEU A 250 8.28 15.61 -1.42
C LEU A 250 8.60 14.70 -2.61
N LEU A 251 9.17 15.22 -3.70
CA LEU A 251 9.58 14.39 -4.83
C LEU A 251 10.81 13.53 -4.54
N ASN A 252 11.57 13.87 -3.48
CA ASN A 252 12.73 13.13 -2.99
C ASN A 252 12.40 12.30 -1.74
N SER A 253 11.19 11.77 -1.64
CA SER A 253 10.68 11.10 -0.46
C SER A 253 10.39 9.61 -0.68
N SER A 254 9.85 8.97 0.33
CA SER A 254 9.24 7.63 0.27
C SER A 254 8.03 7.58 1.18
N LEU A 255 6.97 6.94 0.73
CA LEU A 255 5.82 6.63 1.57
C LEU A 255 6.18 5.41 2.45
N LEU A 256 6.10 5.56 3.78
CA LEU A 256 6.36 4.47 4.72
C LEU A 256 5.10 3.65 5.01
N ASN A 257 3.99 4.33 5.20
CA ASN A 257 2.67 3.76 5.45
C ASN A 257 1.60 4.81 5.10
N ASP A 258 0.33 4.54 5.39
CA ASP A 258 -0.78 5.42 5.03
C ASP A 258 -0.80 6.77 5.79
N SER A 259 0.12 6.99 6.75
CA SER A 259 0.18 8.19 7.59
C SER A 259 1.56 8.87 7.63
N GLU A 260 2.60 8.26 7.08
CA GLU A 260 3.98 8.75 7.25
C GLU A 260 4.76 8.78 5.94
N ILE A 261 5.45 9.90 5.71
CA ILE A 261 6.34 10.11 4.57
C ILE A 261 7.77 10.30 5.09
N LEU A 262 8.72 9.56 4.54
CA LEU A 262 10.14 9.72 4.79
C LEU A 262 10.72 10.77 3.83
N LEU A 263 11.04 11.96 4.31
CA LEU A 263 11.80 12.97 3.57
C LEU A 263 13.30 12.61 3.64
N LYS A 264 13.98 12.65 2.50
CA LYS A 264 15.40 12.26 2.40
C LYS A 264 16.27 13.50 2.26
N ASP A 265 17.25 13.67 3.15
CA ASP A 265 18.23 14.76 3.08
C ASP A 265 19.34 14.49 2.03
N TYR A 266 19.40 13.29 1.49
CA TYR A 266 20.30 12.92 0.41
C TYR A 266 19.54 12.86 -0.93
N ILE A 267 20.26 13.18 -2.00
CA ILE A 267 19.77 13.03 -3.38
C ILE A 267 20.61 11.98 -4.07
N ASN A 268 19.99 10.87 -4.43
CA ASN A 268 20.63 9.79 -5.18
C ASN A 268 19.76 9.50 -6.42
N VAL A 269 20.34 9.64 -7.59
CA VAL A 269 19.59 9.50 -8.84
C VAL A 269 19.83 8.12 -9.44
N GLY A 270 18.77 7.32 -9.51
CA GLY A 270 18.71 6.09 -10.29
C GLY A 270 18.74 6.40 -11.79
N ILE A 271 19.52 5.67 -12.55
CA ILE A 271 19.63 5.85 -13.99
C ILE A 271 19.27 4.54 -14.69
N ALA A 272 18.16 4.53 -15.41
CA ALA A 272 17.71 3.34 -16.11
C ALA A 272 18.66 2.97 -17.26
N VAL A 273 19.26 1.79 -17.22
CA VAL A 273 20.19 1.27 -18.23
C VAL A 273 19.64 -0.04 -18.80
N ASN A 274 19.39 -0.05 -20.11
CA ASN A 274 19.00 -1.27 -20.82
C ASN A 274 20.25 -2.16 -21.02
N THR A 275 20.08 -3.46 -20.69
CA THR A 275 21.08 -4.49 -20.92
C THR A 275 20.48 -5.69 -21.65
N GLU A 276 21.29 -6.57 -22.19
CA GLU A 276 20.82 -7.81 -22.84
C GLU A 276 19.95 -8.68 -21.93
N ASN A 277 20.20 -8.64 -20.61
CA ASN A 277 19.47 -9.44 -19.63
C ASN A 277 18.22 -8.75 -19.06
N GLY A 278 17.99 -7.48 -19.39
CA GLY A 278 16.88 -6.67 -18.91
C GLY A 278 17.33 -5.28 -18.43
N LEU A 279 16.38 -4.51 -17.93
CA LEU A 279 16.59 -3.17 -17.40
C LEU A 279 17.19 -3.25 -15.99
N VAL A 280 18.24 -2.46 -15.73
CA VAL A 280 18.82 -2.26 -14.40
C VAL A 280 18.91 -0.77 -14.10
N VAL A 281 18.86 -0.41 -12.82
CA VAL A 281 18.87 1.00 -12.38
C VAL A 281 20.04 1.22 -11.42
N PRO A 282 21.26 1.43 -11.94
CA PRO A 282 22.37 1.87 -11.11
C PRO A 282 22.13 3.27 -10.56
N VAL A 283 22.71 3.54 -9.39
CA VAL A 283 22.43 4.74 -8.58
C VAL A 283 23.65 5.65 -8.51
N LEU A 284 23.52 6.85 -9.03
CA LEU A 284 24.47 7.93 -8.88
C LEU A 284 24.25 8.62 -7.52
N LYS A 285 25.24 8.57 -6.64
CA LYS A 285 25.12 9.12 -5.30
C LYS A 285 25.46 10.61 -5.28
N ASN A 286 24.62 11.41 -4.60
CA ASN A 286 24.80 12.84 -4.34
C ASN A 286 25.20 13.67 -5.58
N PRO A 287 24.50 13.59 -6.75
CA PRO A 287 24.85 14.39 -7.93
C PRO A 287 24.74 15.89 -7.70
N ASP A 288 23.97 16.31 -6.71
CA ASP A 288 23.88 17.71 -6.27
C ASP A 288 25.20 18.29 -5.78
N LYS A 289 26.11 17.44 -5.26
CA LYS A 289 27.43 17.82 -4.73
C LYS A 289 28.57 17.64 -5.75
N LEU A 290 28.27 17.01 -6.89
CA LEU A 290 29.28 16.72 -7.94
C LEU A 290 29.26 17.78 -9.04
N GLU A 291 30.42 18.01 -9.65
CA GLU A 291 30.52 18.76 -10.89
C GLU A 291 30.00 17.94 -12.08
N ILE A 292 29.53 18.63 -13.15
CA ILE A 292 28.97 17.95 -14.33
C ILE A 292 29.93 16.94 -14.95
N GLN A 293 31.22 17.22 -14.95
CA GLN A 293 32.23 16.30 -15.46
C GLN A 293 32.38 15.03 -14.61
N GLU A 294 32.28 15.16 -13.27
CA GLU A 294 32.29 14.02 -12.34
C GLU A 294 31.04 13.15 -12.52
N ILE A 295 29.89 13.81 -12.71
CA ILE A 295 28.63 13.14 -13.08
C ILE A 295 28.80 12.33 -14.37
N ASN A 296 29.38 12.94 -15.41
CA ASN A 296 29.62 12.29 -16.70
C ASN A 296 30.51 11.04 -16.58
N VAL A 297 31.61 11.14 -15.82
CA VAL A 297 32.53 10.00 -15.58
C VAL A 297 31.79 8.90 -14.82
N SER A 298 31.03 9.26 -13.79
CA SER A 298 30.30 8.33 -12.95
C SER A 298 29.22 7.59 -13.72
N ILE A 299 28.44 8.29 -14.57
CA ILE A 299 27.42 7.70 -15.45
C ILE A 299 28.03 6.69 -16.40
N LYS A 300 29.15 7.03 -17.04
CA LYS A 300 29.86 6.12 -17.96
C LYS A 300 30.28 4.85 -17.23
N LYS A 301 30.94 5.00 -16.08
CA LYS A 301 31.39 3.86 -15.24
C LYS A 301 30.23 2.96 -14.80
N LEU A 302 29.11 3.54 -14.32
CA LEU A 302 27.94 2.78 -13.91
C LEU A 302 27.30 2.06 -15.11
N SER A 303 27.20 2.73 -16.26
CA SER A 303 26.65 2.13 -17.47
C SER A 303 27.49 0.99 -18.02
N GLU A 304 28.84 1.10 -17.96
CA GLU A 304 29.76 0.03 -18.33
C GLU A 304 29.63 -1.17 -17.40
N LYS A 305 29.66 -0.95 -16.08
CA LYS A 305 29.42 -2.00 -15.09
C LYS A 305 28.08 -2.72 -15.32
N ALA A 306 27.03 -1.97 -15.65
CA ALA A 306 25.70 -2.52 -15.94
C ALA A 306 25.73 -3.49 -17.12
N ARG A 307 26.36 -3.07 -18.25
CA ARG A 307 26.48 -3.90 -19.46
C ARG A 307 27.37 -5.12 -19.24
N GLN A 308 28.44 -4.98 -18.44
CA GLN A 308 29.39 -6.05 -18.10
C GLN A 308 28.89 -6.97 -16.97
N LYS A 309 27.67 -6.76 -16.42
CA LYS A 309 27.11 -7.52 -15.29
C LYS A 309 27.95 -7.44 -14.00
N GLN A 310 28.65 -6.32 -13.81
CA GLN A 310 29.56 -6.07 -12.68
C GLN A 310 28.99 -5.13 -11.62
N LEU A 311 27.69 -4.80 -11.70
CA LEU A 311 27.03 -4.01 -10.67
C LEU A 311 27.00 -4.78 -9.35
N LYS A 312 27.42 -4.10 -8.28
CA LYS A 312 27.31 -4.58 -6.91
C LYS A 312 25.98 -4.10 -6.30
N LYS A 313 25.57 -4.71 -5.21
CA LYS A 313 24.39 -4.31 -4.44
C LYS A 313 24.43 -2.81 -4.09
N THR A 314 25.59 -2.32 -3.68
CA THR A 314 25.84 -0.89 -3.38
C THR A 314 25.67 0.06 -4.57
N ASP A 315 25.80 -0.46 -5.81
CA ASP A 315 25.65 0.33 -7.03
C ASP A 315 24.17 0.47 -7.45
N ILE A 316 23.23 -0.30 -6.87
CA ILE A 316 21.82 -0.35 -7.25
C ILE A 316 20.84 0.01 -6.11
N GLU A 317 21.37 0.23 -4.90
CA GLU A 317 20.55 0.56 -3.73
C GLU A 317 20.58 2.03 -3.36
N GLY A 318 19.48 2.50 -2.75
CA GLY A 318 19.38 3.81 -2.14
C GLY A 318 19.12 4.94 -3.13
N ALA A 319 18.49 4.66 -4.26
CA ALA A 319 17.92 5.70 -5.11
C ALA A 319 16.82 6.46 -4.36
N SER A 320 16.71 7.75 -4.63
CA SER A 320 15.66 8.60 -4.10
C SER A 320 14.75 9.15 -5.19
N PHE A 321 15.24 9.16 -6.42
CA PHE A 321 14.54 9.58 -7.63
C PHE A 321 15.17 8.89 -8.84
N THR A 322 14.38 8.47 -9.83
CA THR A 322 14.90 7.78 -11.02
C THR A 322 14.75 8.62 -12.28
N VAL A 323 15.74 8.51 -13.16
CA VAL A 323 15.74 9.07 -14.54
C VAL A 323 15.74 7.91 -15.53
N SER A 324 14.73 7.86 -16.38
CA SER A 324 14.63 6.93 -17.51
C SER A 324 14.79 7.68 -18.81
N SER A 325 15.82 7.35 -19.60
CA SER A 325 16.06 8.01 -20.87
C SER A 325 15.99 7.00 -22.01
N LEU A 326 15.09 7.23 -22.97
CA LEU A 326 15.03 6.43 -24.19
C LEU A 326 16.09 6.89 -25.23
N GLY A 327 16.66 8.07 -25.06
CA GLY A 327 17.68 8.60 -25.92
C GLY A 327 17.29 8.53 -27.41
N LYS A 328 18.14 7.90 -28.24
CA LYS A 328 17.94 7.81 -29.68
C LYS A 328 16.94 6.74 -30.13
N ILE A 329 16.28 6.03 -29.23
CA ILE A 329 15.36 4.95 -29.60
C ILE A 329 14.08 5.49 -30.26
N GLY A 330 13.75 6.77 -30.01
CA GLY A 330 12.59 7.42 -30.61
C GLY A 330 11.43 7.60 -29.64
N GLY A 331 10.29 8.07 -30.17
CA GLY A 331 9.09 8.39 -29.38
C GLY A 331 9.01 9.87 -29.01
N HIS A 332 7.78 10.39 -28.97
CA HIS A 332 7.51 11.78 -28.58
C HIS A 332 7.37 11.95 -27.06
N GLY A 333 7.03 10.88 -26.38
CA GLY A 333 6.87 10.80 -24.93
C GLY A 333 6.60 9.37 -24.50
N PHE A 334 6.77 9.10 -23.22
CA PHE A 334 6.39 7.84 -22.56
C PHE A 334 6.15 8.09 -21.08
N THR A 335 5.40 7.23 -20.46
CA THR A 335 5.09 7.31 -19.02
C THR A 335 5.87 6.23 -18.28
N PRO A 336 7.00 6.56 -17.63
CA PRO A 336 7.76 5.58 -16.88
C PRO A 336 7.00 5.12 -15.63
N ILE A 337 7.16 3.84 -15.28
CA ILE A 337 6.60 3.29 -14.05
C ILE A 337 7.55 3.60 -12.88
N ILE A 338 7.01 4.12 -11.79
CA ILE A 338 7.77 4.45 -10.58
C ILE A 338 8.46 3.19 -10.02
N ASN A 339 9.69 3.35 -9.54
CA ASN A 339 10.47 2.28 -8.94
C ASN A 339 10.40 2.39 -7.40
N PRO A 340 9.49 1.69 -6.72
CA PRO A 340 9.38 1.78 -5.26
C PRO A 340 10.71 1.42 -4.55
N PRO A 341 11.05 2.07 -3.44
CA PRO A 341 10.25 2.99 -2.62
C PRO A 341 10.32 4.47 -3.02
N GLU A 342 10.72 4.80 -4.23
CA GLU A 342 10.66 6.15 -4.77
C GLU A 342 9.20 6.56 -5.05
N VAL A 343 8.91 7.86 -5.00
CA VAL A 343 7.58 8.42 -5.26
C VAL A 343 7.47 9.10 -6.61
N ALA A 344 8.58 9.22 -7.34
CA ALA A 344 8.59 9.85 -8.66
C ALA A 344 9.72 9.33 -9.55
N ILE A 345 9.50 9.42 -10.86
CA ILE A 345 10.45 9.09 -11.92
C ILE A 345 10.25 10.04 -13.08
N ILE A 346 11.33 10.50 -13.70
CA ILE A 346 11.25 11.32 -14.91
C ILE A 346 11.69 10.53 -16.15
N GLY A 347 10.87 10.62 -17.19
CA GLY A 347 11.12 10.09 -18.52
C GLY A 347 11.70 11.18 -19.42
N ILE A 348 12.79 10.88 -20.11
CA ILE A 348 13.45 11.76 -21.07
C ILE A 348 13.32 11.14 -22.46
N SER A 349 12.59 11.79 -23.35
CA SER A 349 12.34 11.34 -24.72
C SER A 349 13.39 11.86 -25.69
N ASN A 350 13.20 11.59 -26.99
CA ASN A 350 14.09 12.10 -28.00
C ASN A 350 13.90 13.61 -28.20
N THR A 351 15.01 14.33 -28.39
CA THR A 351 14.95 15.74 -28.72
C THR A 351 14.32 15.96 -30.09
N ARG A 352 13.59 17.06 -30.23
CA ARG A 352 12.97 17.47 -31.51
C ARG A 352 13.18 18.94 -31.76
N THR A 353 13.16 19.33 -33.04
CA THR A 353 13.11 20.72 -33.44
C THR A 353 11.65 21.20 -33.35
N ASN A 354 11.43 22.27 -32.61
CA ASN A 354 10.17 22.99 -32.55
C ASN A 354 10.34 24.31 -33.35
N ILE A 355 9.36 24.61 -34.19
CA ILE A 355 9.37 25.84 -35.01
C ILE A 355 8.34 26.80 -34.43
N ARG A 356 8.78 27.98 -34.00
CA ARG A 356 7.89 29.04 -33.53
C ARG A 356 8.10 30.33 -34.31
N LEU A 357 7.07 31.15 -34.37
CA LEU A 357 7.13 32.51 -34.93
C LEU A 357 7.44 33.48 -33.80
N ASP A 358 8.42 34.33 -34.00
CA ASP A 358 8.71 35.49 -33.16
C ASP A 358 8.59 36.75 -34.00
N GLY A 359 7.43 37.39 -33.90
CA GLY A 359 7.06 38.45 -34.83
C GLY A 359 6.89 37.92 -36.27
N LYS A 360 7.83 38.22 -37.16
CA LYS A 360 7.88 37.74 -38.57
C LYS A 360 9.00 36.71 -38.81
N GLU A 361 9.79 36.44 -37.80
CA GLU A 361 10.92 35.54 -37.93
C GLU A 361 10.55 34.11 -37.49
N ILE A 362 11.06 33.14 -38.23
CA ILE A 362 10.93 31.73 -37.88
C ILE A 362 12.13 31.38 -36.99
N ILE A 363 11.84 30.95 -35.75
CA ILE A 363 12.86 30.48 -34.82
C ILE A 363 12.73 28.96 -34.68
N GLU A 364 13.87 28.29 -34.81
CA GLU A 364 14.00 26.85 -34.54
C GLU A 364 14.57 26.65 -33.14
N ASP A 365 13.79 26.05 -32.28
CA ASP A 365 14.20 25.68 -30.94
C ASP A 365 14.38 24.15 -30.82
N MET A 366 15.49 23.68 -30.27
CA MET A 366 15.65 22.29 -29.95
C MET A 366 15.02 22.04 -28.56
N VAL A 367 13.97 21.24 -28.52
CA VAL A 367 13.25 20.93 -27.27
C VAL A 367 13.40 19.48 -26.87
N LEU A 368 13.38 19.26 -25.55
CA LEU A 368 13.41 17.96 -24.89
C LEU A 368 12.04 17.69 -24.27
N PRO A 369 11.26 16.76 -24.83
CA PRO A 369 10.05 16.30 -24.15
C PRO A 369 10.42 15.47 -22.93
N VAL A 370 9.86 15.84 -21.79
CA VAL A 370 10.02 15.15 -20.50
C VAL A 370 8.66 14.79 -19.94
N SER A 371 8.62 13.67 -19.22
CA SER A 371 7.41 13.20 -18.54
C SER A 371 7.75 12.86 -17.10
N LEU A 372 7.06 13.45 -16.14
CA LEU A 372 7.13 13.10 -14.73
C LEU A 372 6.00 12.14 -14.42
N SER A 373 6.33 10.97 -13.86
CA SER A 373 5.36 10.08 -13.22
C SER A 373 5.54 10.22 -11.71
N TYR A 374 4.43 10.38 -10.98
CA TYR A 374 4.48 10.56 -9.52
C TYR A 374 3.34 9.83 -8.81
N ASP A 375 3.60 9.46 -7.55
CA ASP A 375 2.64 8.82 -6.66
C ASP A 375 1.67 9.86 -6.10
N HIS A 376 0.41 9.81 -6.55
CA HIS A 376 -0.59 10.80 -6.17
C HIS A 376 -1.03 10.72 -4.70
N ARG A 377 -0.60 9.70 -3.96
CA ARG A 377 -0.80 9.63 -2.50
C ARG A 377 0.14 10.57 -1.75
N VAL A 378 1.27 10.94 -2.36
CA VAL A 378 2.32 11.76 -1.75
C VAL A 378 2.41 13.13 -2.40
N ILE A 379 2.27 13.20 -3.71
CA ILE A 379 2.48 14.40 -4.53
C ILE A 379 1.18 14.76 -5.22
N ASN A 380 0.70 15.98 -5.03
CA ASN A 380 -0.45 16.51 -5.75
C ASN A 380 -0.04 17.21 -7.06
N GLY A 381 -1.05 17.58 -7.88
CA GLY A 381 -0.81 18.18 -9.19
C GLY A 381 -0.11 19.53 -9.13
N VAL A 382 -0.30 20.32 -8.06
CA VAL A 382 0.35 21.63 -7.89
C VAL A 382 1.84 21.43 -7.62
N GLU A 383 2.21 20.57 -6.68
CA GLU A 383 3.60 20.26 -6.33
C GLU A 383 4.37 19.66 -7.54
N ALA A 384 3.72 18.77 -8.30
CA ALA A 384 4.29 18.23 -9.52
C ALA A 384 4.50 19.31 -10.60
N GLY A 385 3.52 20.23 -10.75
CA GLY A 385 3.61 21.35 -11.68
C GLY A 385 4.72 22.33 -11.30
N GLU A 386 4.81 22.72 -10.03
CA GLU A 386 5.88 23.60 -9.52
C GLU A 386 7.28 22.99 -9.74
N PHE A 387 7.43 21.69 -9.48
CA PHE A 387 8.67 20.98 -9.76
C PHE A 387 9.04 21.04 -11.27
N MET A 388 8.07 20.81 -12.15
CA MET A 388 8.33 20.82 -13.59
C MET A 388 8.67 22.21 -14.11
N VAL A 389 8.02 23.26 -13.60
CA VAL A 389 8.34 24.66 -13.91
C VAL A 389 9.75 25.01 -13.40
N ASP A 390 10.06 24.67 -12.15
CA ASP A 390 11.39 24.93 -11.58
C ASP A 390 12.50 24.14 -12.32
N LEU A 391 12.23 22.90 -12.73
CA LEU A 391 13.16 22.11 -13.54
C LEU A 391 13.41 22.74 -14.91
N LYS A 392 12.36 23.23 -15.55
CA LYS A 392 12.46 23.96 -16.82
C LYS A 392 13.34 25.20 -16.67
N ILE A 393 13.07 26.05 -15.67
CA ILE A 393 13.88 27.25 -15.39
C ILE A 393 15.33 26.86 -15.04
N GLU A 394 15.53 25.81 -14.26
CA GLU A 394 16.87 25.34 -13.92
C GLU A 394 17.68 24.93 -15.14
N LEU A 395 17.08 24.16 -16.06
CA LEU A 395 17.77 23.67 -17.26
C LEU A 395 17.92 24.73 -18.36
N GLU A 396 16.96 25.64 -18.50
CA GLU A 396 16.97 26.68 -19.52
C GLU A 396 17.87 27.86 -19.13
N GLU A 397 17.99 28.18 -17.82
CA GLU A 397 18.61 29.42 -17.38
C GLU A 397 19.76 29.25 -16.36
N LYS A 398 19.67 28.31 -15.43
CA LYS A 398 20.50 28.32 -14.20
C LYS A 398 21.60 27.27 -14.15
N VAL A 399 21.41 26.09 -14.74
CA VAL A 399 22.34 24.95 -14.63
C VAL A 399 23.76 25.36 -15.04
N LYS A 400 24.75 24.98 -14.22
CA LYS A 400 26.17 25.33 -14.35
C LYS A 400 27.04 24.09 -14.32
#